data_75a6350a95ded9baebcc265a4d27a440
#
_entry.id   75a6350a95ded9baebcc265a4d27a440
#
_cell.length_a   1.000
_cell.length_b   1.000
_cell.length_c   1.000
_cell.angle_alpha   90.00
_cell.angle_beta   90.00
_cell.angle_gamma   90.00
#
_symmetry.space_group_name_H-M   'P 1'
#
loop_
_entity.id
_entity.type
_entity.pdbx_description
1 polymer ?
#
loop_
_entity_poly.entity_id
_entity_poly.type
_entity_poly.pdbx_seq_one_letter_code
_entity_poly.pdbx_strand_id
1 'polypeptide(L)'
;MIRPGASGLAARQSQLLVRAMIAIALTWLATLTSPVCAQTFPELTGRVVDAANVLPDDARARLDAKLTAIEQQSQRQFVVVTLPDLQGYDIADYGYQLGRHWQIGDKQRNDGVLLIVAPKERKVRIEVGYGLEPILTDGLTSLIVQNQIIPRFKAGDMPGGIEAGADAVIHQLTLPPEEAQKIAAQARPKKQEDSPLPGLIFLIIFLVIFVLPAIMRSRRGSRYHSDGLGPIILWSVLDSLSQGSSRGGGSDFGGGGGFGGGGFSGGGGSFGGGGASGSW
;
A
#
# COMPACT_ATOMS: atom_id res chain seq x y z
N MET A 1 30.89 -68.08 -26.14
CA MET A 1 29.73 -67.51 -25.42
C MET A 1 30.12 -66.17 -24.88
N ILE A 2 29.72 -65.11 -25.53
CA ILE A 2 30.04 -63.69 -25.13
C ILE A 2 28.80 -63.18 -24.36
N ARG A 3 28.99 -62.85 -23.07
CA ARG A 3 27.93 -62.24 -22.24
C ARG A 3 27.73 -60.79 -22.71
N PRO A 4 26.49 -60.38 -23.08
CA PRO A 4 26.24 -58.99 -23.41
C PRO A 4 26.26 -58.12 -22.16
N GLY A 5 27.00 -57.03 -22.29
CA GLY A 5 27.56 -56.23 -21.24
C GLY A 5 26.58 -55.51 -20.31
N ALA A 6 26.93 -55.48 -19.05
CA ALA A 6 26.37 -54.69 -17.95
C ALA A 6 26.42 -53.16 -18.21
N SER A 7 27.22 -52.70 -19.17
CA SER A 7 27.37 -51.28 -19.55
C SER A 7 26.11 -50.64 -20.20
N GLY A 8 25.30 -51.44 -20.91
CA GLY A 8 24.07 -50.93 -21.55
C GLY A 8 22.90 -50.67 -20.59
N LEU A 9 22.83 -51.42 -19.49
CA LEU A 9 21.80 -51.25 -18.46
C LEU A 9 22.04 -50.00 -17.61
N ALA A 10 23.31 -49.76 -17.25
CA ALA A 10 23.67 -48.56 -16.47
C ALA A 10 23.45 -47.26 -17.27
N ALA A 11 23.74 -47.26 -18.58
CA ALA A 11 23.48 -46.10 -19.44
C ALA A 11 21.99 -45.83 -19.65
N ARG A 12 21.15 -46.86 -19.71
CA ARG A 12 19.67 -46.67 -19.75
C ARG A 12 19.10 -46.16 -18.46
N GLN A 13 19.58 -46.62 -17.30
CA GLN A 13 19.15 -46.12 -15.97
C GLN A 13 19.54 -44.65 -15.77
N SER A 14 20.74 -44.23 -16.16
CA SER A 14 21.14 -42.82 -16.06
C SER A 14 20.30 -41.90 -16.94
N GLN A 15 19.96 -42.34 -18.16
CA GLN A 15 19.07 -41.58 -19.05
C GLN A 15 17.61 -41.44 -18.48
N LEU A 16 17.10 -42.49 -17.83
CA LEU A 16 15.80 -42.42 -17.18
C LEU A 16 15.77 -41.47 -15.97
N LEU A 17 16.84 -41.47 -15.17
CA LEU A 17 16.99 -40.54 -14.04
C LEU A 17 17.11 -39.09 -14.52
N VAL A 18 17.85 -38.80 -15.56
CA VAL A 18 17.96 -37.46 -16.14
C VAL A 18 16.62 -36.99 -16.70
N ARG A 19 15.88 -37.86 -17.39
CA ARG A 19 14.52 -37.52 -17.89
C ARG A 19 13.53 -37.26 -16.77
N ALA A 20 13.59 -38.05 -15.71
CA ALA A 20 12.75 -37.85 -14.50
C ALA A 20 13.09 -36.52 -13.82
N MET A 21 14.38 -36.19 -13.67
CA MET A 21 14.80 -34.90 -13.12
C MET A 21 14.34 -33.70 -13.98
N ILE A 22 14.45 -33.81 -15.29
CA ILE A 22 13.96 -32.78 -16.21
C ILE A 22 12.43 -32.63 -16.11
N ALA A 23 11.69 -33.73 -16.04
CA ALA A 23 10.22 -33.70 -15.88
C ALA A 23 9.80 -33.06 -14.55
N ILE A 24 10.51 -33.36 -13.45
CA ILE A 24 10.28 -32.74 -12.14
C ILE A 24 10.61 -31.25 -12.18
N ALA A 25 11.72 -30.86 -12.82
CA ALA A 25 12.10 -29.45 -12.97
C ALA A 25 11.08 -28.67 -13.82
N LEU A 26 10.56 -29.27 -14.89
CA LEU A 26 9.53 -28.66 -15.73
C LEU A 26 8.18 -28.53 -15.01
N THR A 27 7.78 -29.52 -14.21
CA THR A 27 6.57 -29.42 -13.36
C THR A 27 6.74 -28.36 -12.29
N TRP A 28 7.89 -28.24 -11.66
CA TRP A 28 8.21 -27.17 -10.71
C TRP A 28 8.18 -25.78 -11.37
N LEU A 29 8.74 -25.65 -12.57
CA LEU A 29 8.71 -24.41 -13.33
C LEU A 29 7.28 -24.01 -13.75
N ALA A 30 6.44 -24.99 -14.10
CA ALA A 30 5.03 -24.74 -14.43
C ALA A 30 4.19 -24.29 -13.23
N THR A 31 4.55 -24.66 -11.99
CA THR A 31 3.85 -24.20 -10.78
C THR A 31 4.21 -22.77 -10.38
N LEU A 32 5.30 -22.21 -10.93
CA LEU A 32 5.72 -20.83 -10.69
C LEU A 32 4.97 -19.80 -11.56
N THR A 33 4.23 -20.22 -12.57
CA THR A 33 3.39 -19.35 -13.39
C THR A 33 2.01 -19.17 -12.72
N SER A 34 1.97 -18.50 -11.56
CA SER A 34 0.71 -17.98 -11.07
C SER A 34 0.20 -16.94 -12.05
N PRO A 35 -1.07 -16.99 -12.50
CA PRO A 35 -1.62 -15.90 -13.30
C PRO A 35 -1.55 -14.62 -12.49
N VAL A 36 -0.74 -13.68 -12.93
CA VAL A 36 -0.78 -12.31 -12.42
C VAL A 36 -2.11 -11.75 -12.88
N CYS A 37 -3.09 -11.73 -11.98
CA CYS A 37 -4.38 -11.08 -12.24
C CYS A 37 -4.08 -9.60 -12.39
N ALA A 38 -4.18 -9.07 -13.60
CA ALA A 38 -4.00 -7.63 -13.84
C ALA A 38 -5.12 -6.88 -13.11
N GLN A 39 -4.76 -5.88 -12.33
CA GLN A 39 -5.72 -5.03 -11.63
C GLN A 39 -6.58 -4.29 -12.67
N THR A 40 -7.90 -4.34 -12.49
CA THR A 40 -8.83 -3.65 -13.36
C THR A 40 -9.40 -2.43 -12.64
N PHE A 41 -9.41 -1.29 -13.32
CA PHE A 41 -9.96 -0.04 -12.79
C PHE A 41 -11.27 0.30 -13.50
N PRO A 42 -12.24 0.91 -12.81
CA PRO A 42 -13.44 1.45 -13.47
C PRO A 42 -13.05 2.60 -14.41
N GLU A 43 -13.90 2.86 -15.41
CA GLU A 43 -13.73 4.02 -16.28
C GLU A 43 -14.01 5.33 -15.52
N LEU A 44 -13.25 6.36 -15.83
CA LEU A 44 -13.46 7.70 -15.28
C LEU A 44 -14.61 8.38 -16.04
N THR A 45 -15.83 8.19 -15.56
CA THR A 45 -17.04 8.72 -16.21
C THR A 45 -17.40 10.16 -15.80
N GLY A 46 -16.80 10.66 -14.74
CA GLY A 46 -17.07 11.99 -14.19
C GLY A 46 -16.33 12.21 -12.86
N ARG A 47 -16.69 13.27 -12.15
CA ARG A 47 -16.13 13.56 -10.80
C ARG A 47 -16.68 12.64 -9.72
N VAL A 48 -17.81 12.00 -9.99
CA VAL A 48 -18.42 11.00 -9.12
C VAL A 48 -18.58 9.69 -9.88
N VAL A 49 -17.79 8.68 -9.54
CA VAL A 49 -17.83 7.34 -10.14
C VAL A 49 -18.41 6.37 -9.09
N ASP A 50 -19.71 6.13 -9.16
CA ASP A 50 -20.42 5.26 -8.22
C ASP A 50 -20.53 3.83 -8.76
N ALA A 51 -19.41 3.13 -8.87
CA ALA A 51 -19.38 1.76 -9.38
C ALA A 51 -19.99 0.73 -8.39
N ALA A 52 -20.06 1.06 -7.10
CA ALA A 52 -20.69 0.21 -6.08
C ALA A 52 -22.20 0.47 -5.92
N ASN A 53 -22.77 1.48 -6.61
CA ASN A 53 -24.18 1.89 -6.53
C ASN A 53 -24.66 2.14 -5.10
N VAL A 54 -23.90 2.91 -4.34
CA VAL A 54 -24.23 3.27 -2.94
C VAL A 54 -24.74 4.70 -2.79
N LEU A 55 -24.68 5.51 -3.85
CA LEU A 55 -25.14 6.87 -3.85
C LEU A 55 -26.51 6.98 -4.55
N PRO A 56 -27.56 7.49 -3.86
CA PRO A 56 -28.78 7.92 -4.54
C PRO A 56 -28.51 8.99 -5.60
N ASP A 57 -29.34 9.08 -6.61
CA ASP A 57 -29.14 10.01 -7.75
C ASP A 57 -29.07 11.46 -7.32
N ASP A 58 -29.88 11.88 -6.33
CA ASP A 58 -29.86 13.22 -5.77
C ASP A 58 -28.56 13.52 -5.01
N ALA A 59 -28.03 12.56 -4.25
CA ALA A 59 -26.75 12.69 -3.55
C ALA A 59 -25.59 12.76 -4.55
N ARG A 60 -25.62 11.94 -5.60
CA ARG A 60 -24.65 11.97 -6.69
C ARG A 60 -24.65 13.33 -7.39
N ALA A 61 -25.81 13.84 -7.72
CA ALA A 61 -25.95 15.15 -8.39
C ALA A 61 -25.44 16.30 -7.50
N ARG A 62 -25.79 16.32 -6.21
CA ARG A 62 -25.26 17.33 -5.27
C ARG A 62 -23.73 17.26 -5.16
N LEU A 63 -23.19 16.07 -5.06
CA LEU A 63 -21.75 15.85 -4.92
C LEU A 63 -21.03 16.30 -6.19
N ASP A 64 -21.52 15.92 -7.37
CA ASP A 64 -20.94 16.34 -8.66
C ASP A 64 -20.97 17.87 -8.84
N ALA A 65 -22.04 18.52 -8.44
CA ALA A 65 -22.14 19.98 -8.45
C ALA A 65 -21.07 20.64 -7.55
N LYS A 66 -20.86 20.12 -6.34
CA LYS A 66 -19.83 20.61 -5.41
C LYS A 66 -18.41 20.41 -5.99
N LEU A 67 -18.15 19.23 -6.54
CA LEU A 67 -16.85 18.89 -7.11
C LEU A 67 -16.57 19.70 -8.39
N THR A 68 -17.59 19.98 -9.18
CA THR A 68 -17.49 20.88 -10.32
C THR A 68 -17.17 22.32 -9.89
N ALA A 69 -17.84 22.81 -8.86
CA ALA A 69 -17.61 24.16 -8.34
C ALA A 69 -16.17 24.35 -7.82
N ILE A 70 -15.64 23.37 -7.06
CA ILE A 70 -14.27 23.45 -6.54
C ILE A 70 -13.24 23.41 -7.68
N GLU A 71 -13.43 22.59 -8.71
CA GLU A 71 -12.53 22.53 -9.84
C GLU A 71 -12.52 23.85 -10.61
N GLN A 72 -13.70 24.45 -10.85
CA GLN A 72 -13.79 25.76 -11.51
C GLN A 72 -13.14 26.88 -10.71
N GLN A 73 -13.27 26.84 -9.39
CA GLN A 73 -12.75 27.86 -8.48
C GLN A 73 -11.23 27.75 -8.27
N SER A 74 -10.72 26.55 -8.08
CA SER A 74 -9.35 26.30 -7.64
C SER A 74 -8.48 25.61 -8.71
N GLN A 75 -9.08 25.11 -9.78
CA GLN A 75 -8.47 24.26 -10.81
C GLN A 75 -7.84 22.98 -10.25
N ARG A 76 -8.28 22.54 -9.07
CA ARG A 76 -7.87 21.29 -8.45
C ARG A 76 -8.90 20.22 -8.77
N GLN A 77 -8.44 19.05 -9.14
CA GLN A 77 -9.33 17.94 -9.45
C GLN A 77 -9.59 17.09 -8.20
N PHE A 78 -10.85 16.97 -7.82
CA PHE A 78 -11.29 16.09 -6.76
C PHE A 78 -12.33 15.11 -7.32
N VAL A 79 -12.06 13.81 -7.17
CA VAL A 79 -12.93 12.72 -7.63
C VAL A 79 -13.34 11.86 -6.45
N VAL A 80 -14.61 11.50 -6.43
CA VAL A 80 -15.16 10.51 -5.48
C VAL A 80 -15.47 9.24 -6.23
N VAL A 81 -14.97 8.12 -5.73
CA VAL A 81 -15.21 6.81 -6.34
C VAL A 81 -15.67 5.79 -5.30
N THR A 82 -16.72 5.06 -5.65
CA THR A 82 -17.12 3.88 -4.89
C THR A 82 -16.79 2.63 -5.69
N LEU A 83 -16.21 1.63 -5.03
CA LEU A 83 -15.71 0.41 -5.66
C LEU A 83 -16.46 -0.80 -5.12
N PRO A 84 -17.01 -1.67 -5.98
CA PRO A 84 -17.68 -2.89 -5.53
C PRO A 84 -16.72 -3.89 -4.88
N ASP A 85 -15.44 -3.86 -5.26
CA ASP A 85 -14.43 -4.82 -4.84
C ASP A 85 -13.02 -4.24 -5.05
N LEU A 86 -12.12 -4.49 -4.09
CA LEU A 86 -10.70 -4.12 -4.20
C LEU A 86 -9.84 -5.20 -4.88
N GLN A 87 -10.44 -6.28 -5.38
CA GLN A 87 -9.76 -7.38 -6.09
C GLN A 87 -8.62 -8.03 -5.26
N GLY A 88 -8.74 -7.99 -3.93
CA GLY A 88 -7.73 -8.53 -3.01
C GLY A 88 -6.56 -7.60 -2.72
N TYR A 89 -6.53 -6.41 -3.30
CA TYR A 89 -5.49 -5.41 -3.03
C TYR A 89 -5.78 -4.63 -1.74
N ASP A 90 -4.74 -4.06 -1.14
CA ASP A 90 -4.93 -3.04 -0.11
C ASP A 90 -5.48 -1.76 -0.74
N ILE A 91 -6.34 -1.03 0.02
CA ILE A 91 -6.99 0.18 -0.49
C ILE A 91 -5.98 1.31 -0.78
N ALA A 92 -4.84 1.34 -0.09
CA ALA A 92 -3.79 2.33 -0.35
C ALA A 92 -3.10 2.04 -1.69
N ASP A 93 -2.74 0.77 -1.93
CA ASP A 93 -2.13 0.37 -3.20
C ASP A 93 -3.10 0.55 -4.36
N TYR A 94 -4.37 0.18 -4.16
CA TYR A 94 -5.41 0.36 -5.18
C TYR A 94 -5.61 1.84 -5.50
N GLY A 95 -5.74 2.68 -4.49
CA GLY A 95 -6.00 4.12 -4.64
C GLY A 95 -4.85 4.85 -5.33
N TYR A 96 -3.64 4.57 -4.92
CA TYR A 96 -2.44 5.09 -5.54
C TYR A 96 -2.37 4.77 -7.04
N GLN A 97 -2.61 3.50 -7.41
CA GLN A 97 -2.59 3.06 -8.80
C GLN A 97 -3.77 3.64 -9.60
N LEU A 98 -4.97 3.70 -8.98
CA LEU A 98 -6.16 4.31 -9.60
C LEU A 98 -5.93 5.79 -9.92
N GLY A 99 -5.40 6.55 -8.97
CA GLY A 99 -5.10 7.96 -9.16
C GLY A 99 -4.13 8.21 -10.32
N ARG A 100 -3.13 7.37 -10.44
CA ARG A 100 -2.16 7.41 -11.55
C ARG A 100 -2.77 6.94 -12.87
N HIS A 101 -3.61 5.91 -12.84
CA HIS A 101 -4.30 5.40 -14.03
C HIS A 101 -5.24 6.45 -14.61
N TRP A 102 -5.99 7.13 -13.76
CA TRP A 102 -6.89 8.21 -14.13
C TRP A 102 -6.19 9.55 -14.36
N GLN A 103 -4.93 9.67 -13.94
CA GLN A 103 -4.13 10.89 -14.06
C GLN A 103 -4.81 12.12 -13.44
N ILE A 104 -5.48 11.94 -12.30
CA ILE A 104 -6.24 13.02 -11.64
C ILE A 104 -5.31 14.12 -11.15
N GLY A 105 -5.69 15.38 -11.41
CA GLY A 105 -4.89 16.57 -11.11
C GLY A 105 -4.06 17.03 -12.30
N ASP A 106 -3.53 18.23 -12.21
CA ASP A 106 -2.67 18.80 -13.24
C ASP A 106 -1.27 18.16 -13.24
N LYS A 107 -0.71 17.94 -14.42
CA LYS A 107 0.59 17.29 -14.61
C LYS A 107 1.76 18.01 -13.92
N GLN A 108 1.71 19.34 -13.83
CA GLN A 108 2.77 20.13 -13.23
C GLN A 108 2.54 20.36 -11.73
N ARG A 109 1.28 20.56 -11.32
CA ARG A 109 0.91 20.86 -9.95
C ARG A 109 0.67 19.60 -9.12
N ASN A 110 0.31 18.47 -9.73
CA ASN A 110 -0.04 17.22 -9.04
C ASN A 110 -1.10 17.44 -7.93
N ASP A 111 -2.12 18.22 -8.24
CA ASP A 111 -3.11 18.74 -7.30
C ASP A 111 -4.44 17.98 -7.35
N GLY A 112 -4.35 16.69 -7.56
CA GLY A 112 -5.48 15.78 -7.54
C GLY A 112 -5.80 15.22 -6.15
N VAL A 113 -7.08 14.92 -5.91
CA VAL A 113 -7.57 14.21 -4.71
C VAL A 113 -8.53 13.11 -5.14
N LEU A 114 -8.48 11.96 -4.47
CA LEU A 114 -9.45 10.89 -4.60
C LEU A 114 -10.03 10.54 -3.23
N LEU A 115 -11.36 10.48 -3.13
CA LEU A 115 -12.07 9.84 -2.03
C LEU A 115 -12.56 8.48 -2.52
N ILE A 116 -11.99 7.41 -1.98
CA ILE A 116 -12.24 6.03 -2.40
C ILE A 116 -13.01 5.32 -1.30
N VAL A 117 -14.13 4.71 -1.64
CA VAL A 117 -14.95 3.92 -0.73
C VAL A 117 -15.14 2.53 -1.29
N ALA A 118 -14.78 1.51 -0.52
CA ALA A 118 -14.96 0.10 -0.83
C ALA A 118 -15.93 -0.54 0.20
N PRO A 119 -17.23 -0.56 -0.09
CA PRO A 119 -18.24 -0.99 0.89
C PRO A 119 -18.12 -2.45 1.29
N LYS A 120 -17.74 -3.33 0.38
CA LYS A 120 -17.56 -4.77 0.62
C LYS A 120 -16.46 -5.03 1.66
N GLU A 121 -15.32 -4.35 1.52
CA GLU A 121 -14.19 -4.47 2.44
C GLU A 121 -14.33 -3.55 3.66
N ARG A 122 -15.35 -2.68 3.69
CA ARG A 122 -15.55 -1.65 4.71
C ARG A 122 -14.31 -0.77 4.87
N LYS A 123 -13.76 -0.34 3.75
CA LYS A 123 -12.57 0.51 3.71
C LYS A 123 -12.86 1.83 3.01
N VAL A 124 -12.29 2.90 3.54
CA VAL A 124 -12.32 4.24 2.93
C VAL A 124 -10.92 4.81 2.91
N ARG A 125 -10.59 5.57 1.87
CA ARG A 125 -9.31 6.25 1.73
C ARG A 125 -9.47 7.61 1.08
N ILE A 126 -8.73 8.58 1.57
CA ILE A 126 -8.45 9.82 0.87
C ILE A 126 -7.04 9.71 0.34
N GLU A 127 -6.90 9.72 -0.98
CA GLU A 127 -5.62 9.71 -1.68
C GLU A 127 -5.30 11.12 -2.14
N VAL A 128 -4.08 11.59 -1.91
CA VAL A 128 -3.66 12.98 -2.12
C VAL A 128 -2.50 13.03 -3.10
N GLY A 129 -2.62 13.87 -4.12
CA GLY A 129 -1.53 14.17 -5.06
C GLY A 129 -0.42 14.98 -4.40
N TYR A 130 0.80 14.82 -4.88
CA TYR A 130 2.01 15.43 -4.31
C TYR A 130 1.90 16.94 -4.03
N GLY A 131 1.22 17.69 -4.92
CA GLY A 131 1.09 19.15 -4.78
C GLY A 131 0.17 19.59 -3.65
N LEU A 132 -0.66 18.69 -3.13
CA LEU A 132 -1.60 18.98 -2.04
C LEU A 132 -1.16 18.46 -0.68
N GLU A 133 -0.09 17.66 -0.60
CA GLU A 133 0.44 17.13 0.67
C GLU A 133 0.72 18.22 1.73
N PRO A 134 1.17 19.44 1.36
CA PRO A 134 1.38 20.51 2.35
C PRO A 134 0.12 21.00 3.05
N ILE A 135 -1.07 20.84 2.41
CA ILE A 135 -2.36 21.32 2.93
C ILE A 135 -3.34 20.20 3.26
N LEU A 136 -3.20 19.04 2.65
CA LEU A 136 -3.93 17.80 2.94
C LEU A 136 -2.96 16.72 3.42
N THR A 137 -2.37 16.93 4.60
CA THR A 137 -1.44 15.99 5.22
C THR A 137 -2.13 14.68 5.62
N ASP A 138 -1.36 13.60 5.77
CA ASP A 138 -1.85 12.29 6.24
C ASP A 138 -2.58 12.41 7.59
N GLY A 139 -2.08 13.29 8.47
CA GLY A 139 -2.73 13.56 9.76
C GLY A 139 -4.10 14.18 9.60
N LEU A 140 -4.26 15.18 8.72
CA LEU A 140 -5.54 15.84 8.48
C LEU A 140 -6.52 14.92 7.77
N THR A 141 -6.09 14.21 6.73
CA THR A 141 -6.93 13.23 6.03
C THR A 141 -7.36 12.09 6.96
N SER A 142 -6.50 11.66 7.89
CA SER A 142 -6.86 10.69 8.92
C SER A 142 -7.95 11.22 9.85
N LEU A 143 -7.87 12.48 10.29
CA LEU A 143 -8.92 13.11 11.11
C LEU A 143 -10.24 13.23 10.34
N ILE A 144 -10.21 13.60 9.07
CA ILE A 144 -11.41 13.64 8.22
C ILE A 144 -12.05 12.25 8.13
N VAL A 145 -11.26 11.23 7.82
CA VAL A 145 -11.74 9.84 7.73
C VAL A 145 -12.36 9.39 9.05
N GLN A 146 -11.64 9.58 10.17
CA GLN A 146 -12.06 9.08 11.48
C GLN A 146 -13.26 9.84 12.08
N ASN A 147 -13.35 11.16 11.87
CA ASN A 147 -14.33 11.99 12.55
C ASN A 147 -15.53 12.36 11.68
N GLN A 148 -15.37 12.42 10.35
CA GLN A 148 -16.45 12.84 9.45
C GLN A 148 -17.08 11.65 8.70
N ILE A 149 -16.27 10.69 8.27
CA ILE A 149 -16.72 9.60 7.39
C ILE A 149 -17.13 8.36 8.19
N ILE A 150 -16.21 7.78 8.95
CA ILE A 150 -16.41 6.51 9.64
C ILE A 150 -17.62 6.49 10.59
N PRO A 151 -17.89 7.51 11.40
CA PRO A 151 -19.07 7.49 12.30
C PRO A 151 -20.38 7.35 11.53
N ARG A 152 -20.51 8.02 10.37
CA ARG A 152 -21.70 7.92 9.52
C ARG A 152 -21.81 6.56 8.87
N PHE A 153 -20.70 6.01 8.37
CA PHE A 153 -20.69 4.67 7.81
C PHE A 153 -21.09 3.60 8.83
N LYS A 154 -20.65 3.73 10.08
CA LYS A 154 -21.06 2.86 11.19
C LYS A 154 -22.55 2.99 11.53
N ALA A 155 -23.12 4.18 11.31
CA ALA A 155 -24.55 4.41 11.46
C ALA A 155 -25.39 3.95 10.25
N GLY A 156 -24.75 3.43 9.19
CA GLY A 156 -25.41 3.00 7.95
C GLY A 156 -25.65 4.12 6.93
N ASP A 157 -25.22 5.35 7.23
CA ASP A 157 -25.38 6.51 6.35
C ASP A 157 -24.15 6.66 5.44
N MET A 158 -24.09 5.82 4.40
CA MET A 158 -23.02 5.87 3.39
C MET A 158 -23.01 7.19 2.63
N PRO A 159 -24.13 7.64 2.02
CA PRO A 159 -24.15 8.88 1.26
C PRO A 159 -23.73 10.08 2.12
N GLY A 160 -24.30 10.21 3.31
CA GLY A 160 -23.95 11.30 4.23
C GLY A 160 -22.51 11.27 4.70
N GLY A 161 -21.90 10.09 4.86
CA GLY A 161 -20.49 9.96 5.18
C GLY A 161 -19.58 10.39 4.03
N ILE A 162 -19.92 10.03 2.78
CA ILE A 162 -19.20 10.45 1.58
C ILE A 162 -19.31 11.97 1.41
N GLU A 163 -20.51 12.53 1.51
CA GLU A 163 -20.72 13.98 1.40
C GLU A 163 -19.94 14.75 2.48
N ALA A 164 -19.98 14.30 3.73
CA ALA A 164 -19.26 14.97 4.82
C ALA A 164 -17.75 14.93 4.66
N GLY A 165 -17.22 13.80 4.20
CA GLY A 165 -15.80 13.68 3.86
C GLY A 165 -15.40 14.60 2.72
N ALA A 166 -16.21 14.63 1.66
CA ALA A 166 -15.99 15.53 0.52
C ALA A 166 -16.07 17.00 0.94
N ASP A 167 -17.06 17.40 1.73
CA ASP A 167 -17.21 18.78 2.22
C ASP A 167 -15.99 19.21 3.07
N ALA A 168 -15.48 18.33 3.92
CA ALA A 168 -14.29 18.61 4.73
C ALA A 168 -13.03 18.80 3.86
N VAL A 169 -12.86 17.98 2.82
CA VAL A 169 -11.76 18.14 1.84
C VAL A 169 -11.93 19.43 1.05
N ILE A 170 -13.13 19.71 0.52
CA ILE A 170 -13.45 20.93 -0.23
C ILE A 170 -13.14 22.16 0.62
N HIS A 171 -13.59 22.18 1.88
CA HIS A 171 -13.30 23.26 2.80
C HIS A 171 -11.80 23.52 2.90
N GLN A 172 -11.00 22.49 3.11
CA GLN A 172 -9.54 22.61 3.20
C GLN A 172 -8.90 23.13 1.90
N LEU A 173 -9.41 22.70 0.75
CA LEU A 173 -8.92 23.12 -0.56
C LEU A 173 -9.29 24.59 -0.90
N THR A 174 -10.32 25.15 -0.29
CA THR A 174 -10.79 26.52 -0.53
C THR A 174 -10.16 27.55 0.40
N LEU A 175 -9.51 27.13 1.48
CA LEU A 175 -8.83 28.02 2.40
C LEU A 175 -7.62 28.73 1.75
N PRO A 176 -7.28 29.96 2.20
CA PRO A 176 -6.01 30.56 1.86
C PRO A 176 -4.84 29.63 2.21
N PRO A 177 -3.76 29.60 1.41
CA PRO A 177 -2.68 28.63 1.59
C PRO A 177 -2.05 28.65 2.99
N GLU A 178 -1.90 29.82 3.60
CA GLU A 178 -1.34 29.95 4.97
C GLU A 178 -2.25 29.35 6.02
N GLU A 179 -3.55 29.53 5.90
CA GLU A 179 -4.54 28.98 6.83
C GLU A 179 -4.66 27.48 6.67
N ALA A 180 -4.73 27.01 5.43
CA ALA A 180 -4.74 25.58 5.10
C ALA A 180 -3.52 24.86 5.69
N GLN A 181 -2.32 25.43 5.59
CA GLN A 181 -1.10 24.87 6.17
C GLN A 181 -1.11 24.89 7.70
N LYS A 182 -1.64 25.92 8.33
CA LYS A 182 -1.78 25.98 9.81
C LYS A 182 -2.68 24.84 10.31
N ILE A 183 -3.83 24.65 9.68
CA ILE A 183 -4.77 23.55 10.03
C ILE A 183 -4.09 22.20 9.82
N ALA A 184 -3.44 22.01 8.69
CA ALA A 184 -2.73 20.77 8.38
C ALA A 184 -1.57 20.49 9.37
N ALA A 185 -0.86 21.52 9.83
CA ALA A 185 0.19 21.39 10.83
C ALA A 185 -0.35 21.00 12.23
N GLN A 186 -1.53 21.50 12.59
CA GLN A 186 -2.19 21.15 13.86
C GLN A 186 -2.74 19.72 13.86
N ALA A 187 -3.08 19.20 12.67
CA ALA A 187 -3.60 17.85 12.48
C ALA A 187 -2.49 16.76 12.48
N ARG A 188 -1.22 17.11 12.69
CA ARG A 188 -0.16 16.10 12.82
C ARG A 188 -0.51 15.16 13.96
N PRO A 189 -0.52 13.83 13.73
CA PRO A 189 -0.68 12.90 14.84
C PRO A 189 0.39 13.25 15.87
N LYS A 190 -0.01 13.40 17.15
CA LYS A 190 0.98 13.48 18.24
C LYS A 190 1.91 12.30 18.00
N LYS A 191 3.19 12.60 17.71
CA LYS A 191 4.23 11.59 17.61
C LYS A 191 4.06 10.75 18.87
N GLN A 192 3.59 9.52 18.68
CA GLN A 192 3.49 8.59 19.79
C GLN A 192 4.92 8.50 20.28
N GLU A 193 5.20 9.12 21.42
CA GLU A 193 6.52 9.00 22.03
C GLU A 193 6.71 7.51 22.16
N ASP A 194 7.63 6.97 21.37
CA ASP A 194 7.99 5.56 21.43
C ASP A 194 8.37 5.31 22.89
N SER A 195 7.42 4.77 23.64
CA SER A 195 7.67 4.47 25.05
C SER A 195 8.85 3.51 25.06
N PRO A 196 9.92 3.77 25.81
CA PRO A 196 11.08 2.90 25.82
C PRO A 196 10.77 1.52 26.43
N LEU A 197 9.53 1.33 26.89
CA LEU A 197 9.03 0.09 27.51
C LEU A 197 9.24 -1.17 26.66
N PRO A 198 8.91 -1.22 25.35
CA PRO A 198 9.16 -2.43 24.57
C PRO A 198 10.64 -2.78 24.46
N GLY A 199 11.50 -1.78 24.28
CA GLY A 199 12.95 -1.96 24.23
C GLY A 199 13.52 -2.43 25.58
N LEU A 200 13.01 -1.90 26.68
CA LEU A 200 13.43 -2.26 28.04
C LEU A 200 12.96 -3.67 28.41
N ILE A 201 11.75 -4.06 28.04
CA ILE A 201 11.23 -5.42 28.20
C ILE A 201 12.07 -6.41 27.39
N PHE A 202 12.39 -6.09 26.12
CA PHE A 202 13.23 -6.93 25.28
C PHE A 202 14.64 -7.09 25.88
N LEU A 203 15.23 -6.02 26.42
CA LEU A 203 16.54 -6.04 27.08
C LEU A 203 16.51 -6.91 28.35
N ILE A 204 15.45 -6.82 29.15
CA ILE A 204 15.28 -7.65 30.36
C ILE A 204 15.14 -9.11 29.98
N ILE A 205 14.31 -9.45 28.97
CA ILE A 205 14.14 -10.82 28.50
C ILE A 205 15.46 -11.37 27.97
N PHE A 206 16.21 -10.59 27.19
CA PHE A 206 17.52 -10.96 26.69
C PHE A 206 18.51 -11.25 27.85
N LEU A 207 18.52 -10.37 28.86
CA LEU A 207 19.40 -10.50 30.02
C LEU A 207 19.07 -11.75 30.84
N VAL A 208 17.78 -12.06 31.02
CA VAL A 208 17.31 -13.26 31.75
C VAL A 208 17.61 -14.53 30.96
N ILE A 209 17.43 -14.56 29.66
CA ILE A 209 17.60 -15.78 28.86
C ILE A 209 19.08 -16.06 28.57
N PHE A 210 19.89 -15.04 28.31
CA PHE A 210 21.27 -15.22 27.84
C PHE A 210 22.33 -14.93 28.88
N VAL A 211 22.15 -13.90 29.69
CA VAL A 211 23.20 -13.48 30.66
C VAL A 211 23.09 -14.21 31.98
N LEU A 212 21.87 -14.40 32.50
CA LEU A 212 21.67 -15.08 33.79
C LEU A 212 22.18 -16.54 33.78
N PRO A 213 21.89 -17.38 32.76
CA PRO A 213 22.44 -18.73 32.67
C PRO A 213 23.96 -18.76 32.51
N ALA A 214 24.54 -17.77 31.79
CA ALA A 214 26.00 -17.67 31.61
C ALA A 214 26.69 -17.36 32.93
N ILE A 215 26.14 -16.47 33.76
CA ILE A 215 26.65 -16.15 35.10
C ILE A 215 26.48 -17.33 36.06
N MET A 216 25.33 -18.03 36.01
CA MET A 216 25.09 -19.20 36.86
C MET A 216 25.97 -20.39 36.47
N ARG A 217 26.32 -20.51 35.18
CA ARG A 217 27.25 -21.57 34.73
C ARG A 217 28.70 -21.31 35.14
N SER A 218 29.11 -20.04 35.23
CA SER A 218 30.48 -19.69 35.67
C SER A 218 30.75 -19.97 37.16
N ARG A 219 29.70 -20.16 37.97
CA ARG A 219 29.83 -20.51 39.42
C ARG A 219 29.93 -21.99 39.71
N ARG A 220 29.72 -22.88 38.72
CA ARG A 220 29.99 -24.30 38.85
C ARG A 220 31.22 -24.65 38.01
N GLY A 221 32.37 -24.63 38.64
CA GLY A 221 33.63 -25.10 38.06
C GLY A 221 33.51 -26.58 37.70
N SER A 222 33.56 -26.86 36.38
CA SER A 222 33.92 -28.17 35.87
C SER A 222 34.72 -28.00 34.61
N ARG A 223 35.95 -28.47 34.68
CA ARG A 223 36.87 -28.56 33.56
C ARG A 223 36.26 -29.46 32.49
N TYR A 224 35.89 -28.92 31.35
CA TYR A 224 35.69 -29.69 30.14
C TYR A 224 36.33 -28.95 28.97
N HIS A 225 37.30 -29.58 28.39
CA HIS A 225 37.97 -29.20 27.18
C HIS A 225 37.03 -29.53 26.03
N SER A 226 36.65 -28.58 25.19
CA SER A 226 36.16 -28.89 23.86
C SER A 226 36.47 -27.74 22.91
N ASP A 227 37.11 -28.11 21.84
CA ASP A 227 37.57 -27.30 20.73
C ASP A 227 36.44 -26.45 20.07
N GLY A 228 36.86 -25.29 19.78
CA GLY A 228 36.44 -24.28 18.87
C GLY A 228 35.36 -24.51 17.79
N LEU A 229 34.23 -23.79 17.93
CA LEU A 229 33.39 -23.32 16.83
C LEU A 229 32.59 -22.05 17.22
N GLY A 230 32.97 -21.35 18.27
CA GLY A 230 32.22 -20.22 18.83
C GLY A 230 32.25 -18.87 18.11
N PRO A 231 33.26 -18.49 17.31
CA PRO A 231 33.34 -17.12 16.76
C PRO A 231 32.70 -16.91 15.38
N ILE A 232 32.35 -17.97 14.63
CA ILE A 232 32.02 -17.85 13.22
C ILE A 232 30.54 -17.43 12.97
N ILE A 233 29.66 -17.69 13.94
CA ILE A 233 28.22 -17.44 13.79
C ILE A 233 27.84 -15.98 14.07
N LEU A 234 28.62 -15.26 14.87
CA LEU A 234 28.27 -13.88 15.25
C LEU A 234 28.52 -12.85 14.15
N TRP A 235 29.51 -13.08 13.29
CA TRP A 235 29.85 -12.16 12.20
C TRP A 235 28.92 -12.26 11.00
N SER A 236 28.38 -13.44 10.69
CA SER A 236 27.47 -13.63 9.56
C SER A 236 26.08 -13.00 9.79
N VAL A 237 25.64 -12.86 11.03
CA VAL A 237 24.37 -12.21 11.40
C VAL A 237 24.51 -10.69 11.39
N LEU A 238 25.69 -10.17 11.74
CA LEU A 238 25.92 -8.72 11.75
C LEU A 238 26.09 -8.15 10.34
N ASP A 239 26.65 -8.92 9.42
CA ASP A 239 26.85 -8.50 8.02
C ASP A 239 25.53 -8.47 7.22
N SER A 240 24.57 -9.32 7.58
CA SER A 240 23.23 -9.31 6.96
C SER A 240 22.32 -8.16 7.41
N LEU A 241 22.62 -7.52 8.55
CA LEU A 241 21.85 -6.38 9.06
C LEU A 241 22.36 -5.03 8.53
N SER A 242 23.56 -4.97 7.95
CA SER A 242 24.13 -3.73 7.40
C SER A 242 23.85 -3.50 5.92
N GLN A 243 23.22 -4.46 5.23
CA GLN A 243 22.98 -4.41 3.78
C GLN A 243 21.49 -4.19 3.42
N GLY A 244 20.84 -3.32 4.18
CA GLY A 244 19.46 -2.88 3.94
C GLY A 244 19.39 -1.42 3.55
N SER A 245 19.91 -1.01 2.37
CA SER A 245 19.46 0.24 1.77
C SER A 245 19.78 0.32 0.28
N SER A 246 18.80 0.85 -0.43
CA SER A 246 18.83 1.42 -1.76
C SER A 246 18.91 0.46 -2.96
N ARG A 247 17.73 0.19 -3.52
CA ARG A 247 17.57 0.15 -4.96
C ARG A 247 16.31 0.90 -5.35
N GLY A 248 16.49 2.17 -5.68
CA GLY A 248 15.59 2.93 -6.52
C GLY A 248 15.63 2.30 -7.91
N GLY A 249 14.50 1.80 -8.38
CA GLY A 249 14.26 1.35 -9.74
C GLY A 249 13.17 2.22 -10.32
N GLY A 250 13.54 3.29 -11.00
CA GLY A 250 12.66 4.00 -11.89
C GLY A 250 12.33 3.10 -13.08
N SER A 251 11.08 2.81 -13.31
CA SER A 251 10.57 2.31 -14.58
C SER A 251 9.62 3.33 -15.14
N ASP A 252 10.17 4.07 -16.07
CA ASP A 252 9.49 4.94 -17.00
C ASP A 252 8.65 4.04 -17.94
N PHE A 253 7.32 4.09 -17.80
CA PHE A 253 6.41 3.56 -18.79
C PHE A 253 5.59 4.72 -19.36
N GLY A 254 6.16 5.31 -20.40
CA GLY A 254 5.41 6.14 -21.31
C GLY A 254 4.47 5.25 -22.14
N GLY A 255 3.19 5.61 -22.20
CA GLY A 255 2.18 4.97 -23.02
C GLY A 255 1.00 5.92 -23.19
N GLY A 256 1.07 6.79 -24.19
CA GLY A 256 -0.01 7.65 -24.59
C GLY A 256 -1.13 6.85 -25.24
N GLY A 257 -2.36 7.32 -25.10
CA GLY A 257 -3.55 6.81 -25.75
C GLY A 257 -4.72 7.74 -25.48
N GLY A 258 -4.72 8.91 -26.14
CA GLY A 258 -5.87 9.78 -26.15
C GLY A 258 -6.97 9.18 -27.01
N PHE A 259 -8.16 9.00 -26.46
CA PHE A 259 -9.39 8.88 -27.22
C PHE A 259 -10.31 10.02 -26.81
N GLY A 260 -10.54 10.93 -27.75
CA GLY A 260 -11.44 12.05 -27.62
C GLY A 260 -12.89 11.57 -27.55
N GLY A 261 -13.53 11.93 -26.50
CA GLY A 261 -14.96 11.98 -26.30
C GLY A 261 -15.16 12.99 -25.18
N GLY A 262 -16.06 13.96 -25.34
CA GLY A 262 -16.26 15.09 -24.42
C GLY A 262 -16.69 14.67 -23.00
N GLY A 263 -15.88 13.89 -22.33
CA GLY A 263 -16.03 13.40 -20.97
C GLY A 263 -14.99 14.03 -20.04
N PHE A 264 -15.25 13.97 -18.74
CA PHE A 264 -14.29 14.34 -17.70
C PHE A 264 -13.03 13.45 -17.83
N SER A 265 -11.85 14.06 -17.84
CA SER A 265 -10.56 13.36 -17.91
C SER A 265 -9.58 13.92 -16.90
N GLY A 266 -8.63 13.12 -16.47
CA GLY A 266 -7.53 13.58 -15.64
C GLY A 266 -6.58 14.51 -16.37
N GLY A 267 -5.98 15.43 -15.64
CA GLY A 267 -5.06 16.46 -16.15
C GLY A 267 -3.60 16.04 -16.19
N GLY A 268 -3.28 14.76 -15.95
CA GLY A 268 -1.92 14.25 -15.97
C GLY A 268 -1.19 14.25 -14.62
N GLY A 269 -1.92 14.45 -13.52
CA GLY A 269 -1.38 14.46 -12.18
C GLY A 269 -0.84 13.12 -11.70
N SER A 270 0.01 13.15 -10.68
CA SER A 270 0.64 11.99 -10.09
C SER A 270 0.47 11.93 -8.58
N PHE A 271 0.40 10.71 -8.05
CA PHE A 271 0.20 10.39 -6.65
C PHE A 271 1.42 9.66 -6.09
N GLY A 272 1.70 9.86 -4.79
CA GLY A 272 2.78 9.22 -4.06
C GLY A 272 2.32 8.25 -2.98
N GLY A 273 1.01 8.03 -2.86
CA GLY A 273 0.46 7.25 -1.76
C GLY A 273 0.22 8.06 -0.48
N GLY A 274 0.32 9.40 -0.55
CA GLY A 274 -0.07 10.30 0.54
C GLY A 274 -1.56 10.24 0.82
N GLY A 275 -1.96 10.55 2.06
CA GLY A 275 -3.33 10.49 2.50
C GLY A 275 -3.57 9.47 3.62
N ALA A 276 -4.83 9.13 3.90
CA ALA A 276 -5.15 8.21 4.99
C ALA A 276 -6.28 7.25 4.65
N SER A 277 -6.19 6.08 5.25
CA SER A 277 -7.21 5.03 5.15
C SER A 277 -7.92 4.81 6.49
N GLY A 278 -9.14 4.28 6.42
CA GLY A 278 -9.87 3.84 7.60
C GLY A 278 -10.82 2.67 7.30
N SER A 279 -11.35 2.06 8.35
CA SER A 279 -12.30 0.95 8.25
C SER A 279 -13.44 1.15 9.25
N TRP A 280 -14.62 0.57 8.95
CA TRP A 280 -15.82 0.67 9.80
C TRP A 280 -16.53 -0.66 9.99
#